data_699d2becca1ec81b371859d09ccbaf81
#
_entry.id   699d2becca1ec81b371859d09ccbaf81
#
_cell.length_a   1.000
_cell.length_b   1.000
_cell.length_c   1.000
_cell.angle_alpha   90.00
_cell.angle_beta   90.00
_cell.angle_gamma   90.00
#
_symmetry.space_group_name_H-M   'P 1'
#
loop_
_entity.id
_entity.type
_entity.pdbx_description
1 polymer ?
#
loop_
_entity_poly.entity_id
_entity_poly.type
_entity_poly.pdbx_seq_one_letter_code
_entity_poly.pdbx_strand_id
1 'polypeptide(L)'
;MAKLQSPIKEKFETLVNKSNGQFENGKHNDSIITLEEAWDLLPEPKGVYSEESFYLVKDIIDTCFILKDYKKAKEWSNKIYITGLARKDTGKKEFISGKVAFELGEVEVAKEFFDIANKKSEGRCFEGEDPKYLRYFKS
;
A
#
# COMPACT_ATOMS: atom_id res chain seq x y z
N MET A 1 2.65 -19.98 -8.34
CA MET A 1 2.86 -18.82 -7.45
C MET A 1 4.16 -18.98 -6.67
N ALA A 2 5.00 -17.95 -6.67
CA ALA A 2 6.25 -17.99 -5.94
C ALA A 2 6.01 -17.94 -4.44
N LYS A 3 6.80 -18.73 -3.70
CA LYS A 3 6.74 -18.77 -2.23
C LYS A 3 8.12 -18.45 -1.67
N LEU A 4 8.14 -17.66 -0.61
CA LEU A 4 9.38 -17.38 0.10
C LEU A 4 9.95 -18.67 0.68
N GLN A 5 11.25 -18.85 0.56
CA GLN A 5 11.96 -19.99 1.05
C GLN A 5 12.78 -19.62 2.29
N SER A 6 13.00 -20.63 3.16
CA SER A 6 13.90 -20.47 4.30
C SER A 6 15.33 -20.24 3.80
N PRO A 7 16.17 -19.47 4.50
CA PRO A 7 15.87 -18.75 5.76
C PRO A 7 15.20 -17.38 5.57
N ILE A 8 15.02 -16.90 4.35
CA ILE A 8 14.43 -15.58 4.08
C ILE A 8 13.00 -15.51 4.64
N LYS A 9 12.23 -16.56 4.46
CA LYS A 9 10.85 -16.63 4.94
C LYS A 9 10.76 -16.28 6.42
N GLU A 10 11.56 -16.93 7.26
CA GLU A 10 11.53 -16.73 8.70
C GLU A 10 12.00 -15.31 9.07
N LYS A 11 13.03 -14.80 8.40
CA LYS A 11 13.52 -13.44 8.65
C LYS A 11 12.46 -12.41 8.30
N PHE A 12 11.80 -12.62 7.16
CA PHE A 12 10.71 -11.74 6.71
C PHE A 12 9.57 -11.73 7.72
N GLU A 13 9.10 -12.90 8.14
CA GLU A 13 8.01 -13.01 9.11
C GLU A 13 8.37 -12.38 10.45
N THR A 14 9.61 -12.53 10.90
CA THR A 14 10.10 -11.92 12.14
C THR A 14 10.03 -10.39 12.06
N LEU A 15 10.43 -9.81 10.93
CA LEU A 15 10.37 -8.36 10.75
C LEU A 15 8.93 -7.87 10.69
N VAL A 16 8.04 -8.58 10.00
CA VAL A 16 6.63 -8.20 9.94
C VAL A 16 6.01 -8.24 11.34
N ASN A 17 6.29 -9.27 12.11
CA ASN A 17 5.78 -9.38 13.49
C ASN A 17 6.33 -8.26 14.38
N LYS A 18 7.61 -7.93 14.22
CA LYS A 18 8.23 -6.80 14.94
C LYS A 18 7.54 -5.49 14.60
N SER A 19 7.29 -5.25 13.31
CA SER A 19 6.59 -4.06 12.84
C SER A 19 5.19 -3.96 13.46
N ASN A 20 4.46 -5.07 13.50
CA ASN A 20 3.12 -5.10 14.09
C ASN A 20 3.15 -4.70 15.57
N GLY A 21 4.12 -5.20 16.33
CA GLY A 21 4.29 -4.83 17.73
C GLY A 21 4.64 -3.36 17.90
N GLN A 22 5.51 -2.83 17.05
CA GLN A 22 5.86 -1.41 17.07
C GLN A 22 4.64 -0.53 16.76
N PHE A 23 3.85 -0.93 15.77
CA PHE A 23 2.63 -0.24 15.41
C PHE A 23 1.64 -0.20 16.60
N GLU A 24 1.41 -1.33 17.23
CA GLU A 24 0.51 -1.45 18.39
C GLU A 24 0.95 -0.57 19.55
N ASN A 25 2.26 -0.35 19.69
CA ASN A 25 2.83 0.49 20.74
C ASN A 25 2.94 1.97 20.34
N GLY A 26 2.34 2.36 19.22
CA GLY A 26 2.35 3.74 18.75
C GLY A 26 3.66 4.18 18.10
N LYS A 27 4.58 3.26 17.87
CA LYS A 27 5.89 3.54 17.26
C LYS A 27 5.80 3.43 15.74
N HIS A 28 5.01 4.32 15.13
CA HIS A 28 4.69 4.22 13.70
C HIS A 28 5.90 4.43 12.78
N ASN A 29 6.78 5.38 13.10
CA ASN A 29 8.00 5.57 12.31
C ASN A 29 8.89 4.33 12.35
N ASP A 30 9.08 3.74 13.53
CA ASP A 30 9.86 2.52 13.68
C ASP A 30 9.24 1.37 12.90
N SER A 31 7.91 1.27 12.93
CA SER A 31 7.17 0.25 12.19
C SER A 31 7.46 0.33 10.69
N ILE A 32 7.46 1.54 10.12
CA ILE A 32 7.76 1.75 8.70
C ILE A 32 9.19 1.31 8.40
N ILE A 33 10.17 1.72 9.22
CA ILE A 33 11.58 1.35 9.02
C ILE A 33 11.73 -0.17 9.01
N THR A 34 11.05 -0.86 9.92
CA THR A 34 11.09 -2.31 10.00
C THR A 34 10.48 -2.96 8.74
N LEU A 35 9.36 -2.41 8.24
CA LEU A 35 8.76 -2.90 7.00
C LEU A 35 9.65 -2.65 5.78
N GLU A 36 10.38 -1.54 5.77
CA GLU A 36 11.35 -1.26 4.71
C GLU A 36 12.49 -2.28 4.71
N GLU A 37 12.94 -2.70 5.88
CA GLU A 37 13.92 -3.79 5.99
C GLU A 37 13.36 -5.09 5.43
N ALA A 38 12.09 -5.39 5.73
CA ALA A 38 11.42 -6.59 5.20
C ALA A 38 11.32 -6.53 3.67
N TRP A 39 11.02 -5.36 3.11
CA TRP A 39 11.00 -5.17 1.66
C TRP A 39 12.35 -5.52 1.03
N ASP A 40 13.43 -5.08 1.65
CA ASP A 40 14.78 -5.34 1.13
C ASP A 40 15.13 -6.84 1.15
N LEU A 41 14.50 -7.63 2.02
CA LEU A 41 14.70 -9.08 2.06
C LEU A 41 14.03 -9.81 0.90
N LEU A 42 12.97 -9.26 0.32
CA LEU A 42 12.26 -9.94 -0.77
C LEU A 42 13.18 -10.06 -1.97
N PRO A 43 13.40 -11.30 -2.48
CA PRO A 43 14.22 -11.48 -3.68
C PRO A 43 13.58 -10.85 -4.92
N GLU A 44 14.41 -10.45 -5.88
CA GLU A 44 13.90 -9.95 -7.16
C GLU A 44 13.42 -11.11 -8.03
N PRO A 45 12.36 -10.93 -8.82
CA PRO A 45 11.47 -9.76 -8.81
C PRO A 45 10.50 -9.84 -7.62
N LYS A 46 10.49 -8.78 -6.82
CA LYS A 46 9.75 -8.78 -5.54
C LYS A 46 8.25 -9.05 -5.70
N GLY A 47 7.66 -8.59 -6.78
CA GLY A 47 6.22 -8.70 -7.01
C GLY A 47 5.70 -10.12 -7.22
N VAL A 48 6.57 -11.10 -7.52
CA VAL A 48 6.14 -12.49 -7.67
C VAL A 48 5.72 -13.11 -6.33
N TYR A 49 6.21 -12.54 -5.20
CA TYR A 49 5.71 -12.87 -3.87
C TYR A 49 4.48 -12.00 -3.62
N SER A 50 3.39 -12.37 -4.30
CA SER A 50 2.24 -11.50 -4.49
C SER A 50 1.63 -10.95 -3.20
N GLU A 51 1.34 -11.82 -2.25
CA GLU A 51 0.71 -11.38 -1.00
C GLU A 51 1.70 -10.58 -0.16
N GLU A 52 2.91 -11.11 0.03
CA GLU A 52 3.91 -10.44 0.87
C GLU A 52 4.25 -9.05 0.34
N SER A 53 4.51 -8.91 -0.97
CA SER A 53 4.89 -7.63 -1.53
C SER A 53 3.74 -6.61 -1.47
N PHE A 54 2.53 -7.04 -1.82
CA PHE A 54 1.39 -6.13 -1.85
C PHE A 54 1.03 -5.62 -0.46
N TYR A 55 0.86 -6.53 0.51
CA TYR A 55 0.43 -6.11 1.85
C TYR A 55 1.50 -5.33 2.58
N LEU A 56 2.79 -5.64 2.33
CA LEU A 56 3.87 -4.87 2.92
C LEU A 56 3.84 -3.41 2.48
N VAL A 57 3.72 -3.17 1.17
CA VAL A 57 3.65 -1.81 0.64
C VAL A 57 2.38 -1.11 1.09
N LYS A 58 1.25 -1.82 1.08
CA LYS A 58 -0.01 -1.27 1.57
C LYS A 58 0.09 -0.84 3.03
N ASP A 59 0.69 -1.67 3.88
CA ASP A 59 0.84 -1.35 5.30
C ASP A 59 1.75 -0.14 5.52
N ILE A 60 2.81 -0.01 4.73
CA ILE A 60 3.67 1.18 4.80
C ILE A 60 2.85 2.43 4.44
N ILE A 61 2.06 2.37 3.37
CA ILE A 61 1.25 3.52 2.94
C ILE A 61 0.19 3.86 3.99
N ASP A 62 -0.50 2.85 4.54
CA ASP A 62 -1.51 3.07 5.58
C ASP A 62 -0.90 3.74 6.81
N THR A 63 0.29 3.33 7.20
CA THR A 63 1.01 3.92 8.33
C THR A 63 1.43 5.36 8.03
N CYS A 64 1.88 5.62 6.80
CA CYS A 64 2.17 6.98 6.35
C CYS A 64 0.95 7.89 6.46
N PHE A 65 -0.26 7.37 6.17
CA PHE A 65 -1.50 8.15 6.30
C PHE A 65 -1.77 8.50 7.76
N ILE A 66 -1.49 7.60 8.69
CA ILE A 66 -1.62 7.88 10.14
C ILE A 66 -0.68 9.02 10.53
N LEU A 67 0.55 9.00 10.01
CA LEU A 67 1.55 10.03 10.28
C LEU A 67 1.37 11.30 9.44
N LYS A 68 0.46 11.27 8.46
CA LYS A 68 0.27 12.35 7.49
C LYS A 68 1.54 12.64 6.69
N ASP A 69 2.38 11.64 6.51
CA ASP A 69 3.58 11.72 5.67
C ASP A 69 3.23 11.30 4.25
N TYR A 70 2.57 12.19 3.53
CA TYR A 70 2.06 11.88 2.20
C TYR A 70 3.15 11.86 1.12
N LYS A 71 4.28 12.52 1.37
CA LYS A 71 5.43 12.41 0.45
C LYS A 71 5.98 10.99 0.43
N LYS A 72 6.17 10.41 1.62
CA LYS A 72 6.62 9.02 1.73
C LYS A 72 5.57 8.06 1.18
N ALA A 73 4.29 8.34 1.45
CA ALA A 73 3.19 7.56 0.89
C ALA A 73 3.26 7.55 -0.64
N LYS A 74 3.59 8.67 -1.26
CA LYS A 74 3.71 8.75 -2.72
C LYS A 74 4.85 7.87 -3.23
N GLU A 75 6.01 7.90 -2.59
CA GLU A 75 7.14 7.07 -2.98
C GLU A 75 6.74 5.60 -3.00
N TRP A 76 6.05 5.14 -1.96
CA TRP A 76 5.62 3.75 -1.87
C TRP A 76 4.43 3.43 -2.77
N SER A 77 3.53 4.39 -3.01
CA SER A 77 2.43 4.16 -3.95
C SER A 77 2.93 3.93 -5.37
N ASN A 78 4.06 4.54 -5.74
CA ASN A 78 4.68 4.27 -7.03
C ASN A 78 5.19 2.83 -7.11
N LYS A 79 5.62 2.26 -6.00
CA LYS A 79 6.11 0.88 -5.94
C LYS A 79 4.96 -0.15 -5.95
N ILE A 80 3.73 0.27 -5.65
CA ILE A 80 2.63 -0.69 -5.49
C ILE A 80 2.34 -1.45 -6.80
N TYR A 81 2.65 -0.84 -7.94
CA TYR A 81 2.36 -1.43 -9.25
C TYR A 81 3.27 -2.60 -9.60
N ILE A 82 4.41 -2.74 -8.93
CA ILE A 82 5.29 -3.90 -9.11
C ILE A 82 5.01 -5.00 -8.09
N THR A 83 4.03 -4.82 -7.23
CA THR A 83 3.65 -5.79 -6.20
C THR A 83 2.45 -6.62 -6.64
N GLY A 84 2.22 -7.73 -5.95
CA GLY A 84 0.99 -8.49 -6.09
C GLY A 84 0.70 -8.94 -7.52
N LEU A 85 1.73 -9.40 -8.24
CA LEU A 85 1.61 -9.68 -9.68
C LEU A 85 0.59 -10.78 -10.00
N ALA A 86 0.34 -11.70 -9.07
CA ALA A 86 -0.66 -12.76 -9.25
C ALA A 86 -2.03 -12.41 -8.66
N ARG A 87 -2.19 -11.20 -8.13
CA ARG A 87 -3.44 -10.78 -7.52
C ARG A 87 -4.43 -10.31 -8.58
N LYS A 88 -5.72 -10.50 -8.29
CA LYS A 88 -6.78 -10.00 -9.16
C LYS A 88 -6.74 -8.46 -9.18
N ASP A 89 -6.86 -7.89 -10.37
CA ASP A 89 -6.91 -6.44 -10.55
C ASP A 89 -8.32 -5.93 -10.24
N THR A 90 -8.47 -5.34 -9.07
CA THR A 90 -9.75 -4.81 -8.58
C THR A 90 -9.77 -3.28 -8.54
N GLY A 91 -8.73 -2.63 -9.02
CA GLY A 91 -8.60 -1.18 -8.93
C GLY A 91 -8.03 -0.69 -7.59
N LYS A 92 -7.65 -1.60 -6.70
CA LYS A 92 -7.14 -1.23 -5.37
C LYS A 92 -5.89 -0.37 -5.44
N LYS A 93 -4.97 -0.71 -6.34
CA LYS A 93 -3.72 0.05 -6.51
C LYS A 93 -4.00 1.48 -6.97
N GLU A 94 -4.91 1.63 -7.93
CA GLU A 94 -5.31 2.96 -8.42
C GLU A 94 -6.03 3.76 -7.32
N PHE A 95 -6.87 3.11 -6.53
CA PHE A 95 -7.56 3.80 -5.45
C PHE A 95 -6.56 4.32 -4.41
N ILE A 96 -5.58 3.52 -4.03
CA ILE A 96 -4.51 3.93 -3.11
C ILE A 96 -3.76 5.12 -3.68
N SER A 97 -3.39 5.06 -4.97
CA SER A 97 -2.71 6.18 -5.66
C SER A 97 -3.57 7.44 -5.66
N GLY A 98 -4.87 7.28 -5.87
CA GLY A 98 -5.82 8.40 -5.83
C GLY A 98 -5.88 9.07 -4.47
N LYS A 99 -5.92 8.28 -3.39
CA LYS A 99 -5.92 8.84 -2.03
C LYS A 99 -4.65 9.62 -1.75
N VAL A 100 -3.50 9.07 -2.13
CA VAL A 100 -2.21 9.74 -1.94
C VAL A 100 -2.18 11.06 -2.69
N ALA A 101 -2.57 11.06 -3.96
CA ALA A 101 -2.62 12.27 -4.79
C ALA A 101 -3.56 13.31 -4.19
N PHE A 102 -4.73 12.88 -3.72
CA PHE A 102 -5.71 13.77 -3.08
C PHE A 102 -5.10 14.48 -1.87
N GLU A 103 -4.44 13.73 -0.99
CA GLU A 103 -3.86 14.27 0.23
C GLU A 103 -2.68 15.21 -0.05
N LEU A 104 -2.00 15.04 -1.18
CA LEU A 104 -0.93 15.93 -1.62
C LEU A 104 -1.44 17.17 -2.35
N GLY A 105 -2.76 17.30 -2.53
CA GLY A 105 -3.34 18.41 -3.27
C GLY A 105 -3.26 18.26 -4.78
N GLU A 106 -2.85 17.11 -5.29
CA GLU A 106 -2.81 16.79 -6.72
C GLU A 106 -4.19 16.30 -7.15
N VAL A 107 -5.18 17.19 -7.06
CA VAL A 107 -6.59 16.77 -7.12
C VAL A 107 -7.02 16.27 -8.50
N GLU A 108 -6.46 16.82 -9.58
CA GLU A 108 -6.80 16.34 -10.92
C GLU A 108 -6.24 14.94 -11.16
N VAL A 109 -5.03 14.68 -10.69
CA VAL A 109 -4.41 13.34 -10.74
C VAL A 109 -5.23 12.36 -9.91
N ALA A 110 -5.65 12.79 -8.71
CA ALA A 110 -6.49 11.97 -7.86
C ALA A 110 -7.77 11.55 -8.58
N LYS A 111 -8.41 12.48 -9.28
CA LYS A 111 -9.66 12.18 -9.98
C LYS A 111 -9.46 11.16 -11.10
N GLU A 112 -8.36 11.23 -11.82
CA GLU A 112 -8.03 10.23 -12.83
C GLU A 112 -7.85 8.85 -12.23
N PHE A 113 -7.11 8.73 -11.12
CA PHE A 113 -6.94 7.46 -10.44
C PHE A 113 -8.26 6.93 -9.88
N PHE A 114 -9.07 7.78 -9.28
CA PHE A 114 -10.38 7.37 -8.77
C PHE A 114 -11.30 6.89 -9.89
N ASP A 115 -11.25 7.52 -11.04
CA ASP A 115 -12.05 7.10 -12.20
C ASP A 115 -11.67 5.68 -12.63
N ILE A 116 -10.38 5.40 -12.75
CA ILE A 116 -9.89 4.06 -13.08
C ILE A 116 -10.32 3.05 -12.03
N ALA A 117 -10.09 3.37 -10.76
CA ALA A 117 -10.45 2.50 -9.65
C ALA A 117 -11.97 2.23 -9.60
N ASN A 118 -12.76 3.27 -9.83
CA ASN A 118 -14.22 3.16 -9.85
C ASN A 118 -14.70 2.19 -10.94
N LYS A 119 -14.13 2.31 -12.13
CA LYS A 119 -14.47 1.42 -13.25
C LYS A 119 -14.06 -0.02 -12.97
N LYS A 120 -12.84 -0.24 -12.49
CA LYS A 120 -12.33 -1.59 -12.19
C LYS A 120 -13.10 -2.27 -11.05
N SER A 121 -13.56 -1.50 -10.07
CA SER A 121 -14.25 -2.03 -8.89
C SER A 121 -15.77 -2.01 -9.00
N GLU A 122 -16.31 -1.46 -10.08
CA GLU A 122 -17.75 -1.25 -10.25
C GLU A 122 -18.32 -0.42 -9.10
N GLY A 123 -17.60 0.64 -8.73
CA GLY A 123 -18.02 1.57 -7.68
C GLY A 123 -17.66 1.13 -6.25
N ARG A 124 -17.17 -0.08 -6.06
CA ARG A 124 -16.94 -0.63 -4.71
C ARG A 124 -15.69 -0.09 -4.04
N CYS A 125 -14.78 0.56 -4.78
CA CYS A 125 -13.52 1.03 -4.21
C CYS A 125 -13.70 2.05 -3.08
N PHE A 126 -14.83 2.78 -3.06
CA PHE A 126 -15.11 3.77 -2.03
C PHE A 126 -15.75 3.19 -0.76
N GLU A 127 -16.18 1.94 -0.78
CA GLU A 127 -16.85 1.32 0.37
C GLU A 127 -15.87 1.18 1.55
N GLY A 128 -16.30 1.64 2.72
CA GLY A 128 -15.47 1.59 3.92
C GLY A 128 -14.36 2.62 3.98
N GLU A 129 -14.26 3.49 3.01
CA GLU A 129 -13.25 4.56 2.97
C GLU A 129 -13.81 5.86 3.53
N ASP A 130 -12.93 6.83 3.81
CA ASP A 130 -13.38 8.15 4.26
C ASP A 130 -14.30 8.76 3.20
N PRO A 131 -15.49 9.22 3.59
CA PRO A 131 -16.46 9.78 2.64
C PRO A 131 -15.94 10.96 1.81
N LYS A 132 -14.91 11.64 2.26
CA LYS A 132 -14.35 12.79 1.53
C LYS A 132 -13.88 12.42 0.12
N TYR A 133 -13.37 11.20 -0.07
CA TYR A 133 -12.88 10.75 -1.38
C TYR A 133 -14.02 10.61 -2.39
N LEU A 134 -15.11 9.97 -1.96
CA LEU A 134 -16.27 9.83 -2.83
C LEU A 134 -16.90 11.18 -3.16
N ARG A 135 -17.03 12.05 -2.14
CA ARG A 135 -17.57 13.39 -2.35
C ARG A 135 -16.76 14.17 -3.39
N TYR A 136 -15.44 14.12 -3.28
CA TYR A 136 -14.57 14.77 -4.24
C TYR A 136 -14.76 14.19 -5.64
N PHE A 137 -14.78 12.86 -5.75
CA PHE A 137 -14.93 12.18 -7.04
C PHE A 137 -16.22 12.56 -7.75
N LYS A 138 -17.30 12.73 -7.01
CA LYS A 138 -18.61 13.09 -7.55
C LYS A 138 -18.83 14.59 -7.77
N SER A 139 -17.92 15.42 -7.32
CA SER A 139 -18.06 16.88 -7.43
C SER A 139 -17.89 17.41 -8.87
#